data_67080dfdbf41aace7152c222149beca4
#
_entry.id   67080dfdbf41aace7152c222149beca4
#
_cell.length_a   1.000
_cell.length_b   1.000
_cell.length_c   1.000
_cell.angle_alpha   90.00
_cell.angle_beta   90.00
_cell.angle_gamma   90.00
#
_symmetry.space_group_name_H-M   'P 1'
#
loop_
_entity.id
_entity.type
_entity.pdbx_description
1 polymer ?
#
loop_
_entity_poly.entity_id
_entity_poly.type
_entity_poly.pdbx_seq_one_letter_code
_entity_poly.pdbx_strand_id
1 'polypeptide(L)'
;MSPVTVRVPAKLNLELVVGAERPDGFHDLATVYQAVSLYDDVTALPGDHLTVSVEGEGVDQVPADSSNLALVAAKVLADHLGIEPRAHLHIHKSIPVAAGLAGGSADAAGALLALDRLWDAHLDREVLVDLAAQIGSDVPFALVGNTALGLGRGEKLTPVLARGHFHWVFAFSAEGLATPDVYAELDRLRAGSVLPEPRVSDGLMSALRVGEASALGSVLANDLQRAAVSLRPDLAMTLDVGDEYGALGAIVSGSGPTCAFLARDEEQALDVAVALTASGTCSSVSSAVGPVAGARVVDA
;
A
#
# COMPACT_ATOMS: atom_id res chain seq x y z
N MET A 1 7.53 -21.20 22.79
CA MET A 1 7.24 -19.82 22.37
C MET A 1 5.77 -19.76 22.01
N SER A 2 5.06 -18.70 22.42
CA SER A 2 3.67 -18.50 22.05
C SER A 2 3.58 -17.92 20.64
N PRO A 3 2.50 -18.19 19.88
CA PRO A 3 2.25 -17.52 18.61
C PRO A 3 2.26 -15.99 18.77
N VAL A 4 2.69 -15.29 17.73
CA VAL A 4 2.67 -13.82 17.68
C VAL A 4 1.90 -13.39 16.45
N THR A 5 0.83 -12.64 16.64
CA THR A 5 0.03 -12.08 15.54
C THR A 5 0.31 -10.60 15.40
N VAL A 6 0.55 -10.17 14.15
CA VAL A 6 0.77 -8.77 13.76
C VAL A 6 -0.29 -8.37 12.77
N ARG A 7 -0.99 -7.27 13.05
CA ARG A 7 -1.91 -6.60 12.14
C ARG A 7 -1.20 -5.52 11.36
N VAL A 8 -1.35 -5.53 10.02
CA VAL A 8 -0.65 -4.62 9.13
C VAL A 8 -1.64 -3.92 8.21
N PRO A 9 -1.57 -2.57 8.08
CA PRO A 9 -2.48 -1.81 7.22
C PRO A 9 -2.04 -1.85 5.75
N ALA A 10 -3.04 -1.65 4.87
CA ALA A 10 -2.81 -1.26 3.48
C ALA A 10 -2.28 0.18 3.39
N LYS A 11 -1.76 0.54 2.22
CA LYS A 11 -1.34 1.92 1.90
C LYS A 11 -2.16 2.51 0.77
N LEU A 12 -2.26 3.82 0.78
CA LEU A 12 -2.72 4.64 -0.34
C LEU A 12 -1.66 5.71 -0.63
N ASN A 13 -1.41 6.01 -1.91
CA ASN A 13 -0.63 7.18 -2.30
C ASN A 13 -1.58 8.37 -2.43
N LEU A 14 -1.41 9.39 -1.59
CA LEU A 14 -2.16 10.65 -1.69
C LEU A 14 -1.65 11.52 -2.83
N GLU A 15 -0.34 11.47 -3.04
CA GLU A 15 0.34 12.04 -4.19
C GLU A 15 1.48 11.10 -4.61
N LEU A 16 1.62 10.87 -5.90
CA LEU A 16 2.72 10.10 -6.48
C LEU A 16 3.28 10.84 -7.69
N VAL A 17 4.47 11.37 -7.54
CA VAL A 17 5.23 12.04 -8.58
C VAL A 17 6.36 11.12 -9.03
N VAL A 18 6.42 10.84 -10.33
CA VAL A 18 7.39 9.93 -10.93
C VAL A 18 8.40 10.73 -11.75
N GLY A 19 9.66 10.64 -11.36
CA GLY A 19 10.81 11.23 -12.06
C GLY A 19 11.24 10.41 -13.28
N ALA A 20 12.42 10.72 -13.78
CA ALA A 20 13.02 9.99 -14.89
C ALA A 20 13.44 8.56 -14.48
N GLU A 21 13.48 7.66 -15.47
CA GLU A 21 14.04 6.32 -15.29
C GLU A 21 15.53 6.42 -14.92
N ARG A 22 15.94 5.64 -13.95
CA ARG A 22 17.31 5.52 -13.44
C ARG A 22 18.07 4.43 -14.20
N PRO A 23 19.41 4.44 -14.14
CA PRO A 23 20.23 3.39 -14.77
C PRO A 23 19.94 1.96 -14.26
N ASP A 24 19.32 1.82 -13.09
CA ASP A 24 18.93 0.53 -12.50
C ASP A 24 17.52 0.05 -12.96
N GLY A 25 16.86 0.77 -13.86
CA GLY A 25 15.53 0.46 -14.39
C GLY A 25 14.37 0.87 -13.46
N PHE A 26 14.66 1.53 -12.35
CA PHE A 26 13.65 2.13 -11.48
C PHE A 26 13.50 3.63 -11.75
N HIS A 27 12.45 4.23 -11.22
CA HIS A 27 12.24 5.68 -11.27
C HIS A 27 12.49 6.29 -9.89
N ASP A 28 13.03 7.51 -9.88
CA ASP A 28 12.99 8.31 -8.66
C ASP A 28 11.57 8.76 -8.40
N LEU A 29 11.11 8.61 -7.16
CA LEU A 29 9.76 8.96 -6.73
C LEU A 29 9.78 10.02 -5.65
N ALA A 30 8.72 10.83 -5.63
CA ALA A 30 8.29 11.55 -4.45
C ALA A 30 6.80 11.23 -4.23
N THR A 31 6.47 10.65 -3.09
CA THR A 31 5.10 10.23 -2.80
C THR A 31 4.75 10.53 -1.36
N VAL A 32 3.47 10.80 -1.10
CA VAL A 32 2.93 10.80 0.26
C VAL A 32 2.02 9.60 0.42
N TYR A 33 2.44 8.70 1.29
CA TYR A 33 1.67 7.54 1.69
C TYR A 33 0.74 7.86 2.85
N GLN A 34 -0.43 7.22 2.86
CA GLN A 34 -1.30 7.13 4.03
C GLN A 34 -1.67 5.66 4.29
N ALA A 35 -1.50 5.21 5.53
CA ALA A 35 -1.97 3.91 5.97
C ALA A 35 -3.48 3.96 6.22
N VAL A 36 -4.21 2.95 5.74
CA VAL A 36 -5.67 2.88 5.82
C VAL A 36 -6.13 1.59 6.51
N SER A 37 -7.33 1.62 7.08
CA SER A 37 -7.88 0.55 7.94
C SER A 37 -8.37 -0.70 7.18
N LEU A 38 -7.71 -1.06 6.10
CA LEU A 38 -7.76 -2.39 5.50
C LEU A 38 -6.52 -3.15 5.98
N TYR A 39 -6.70 -4.32 6.60
CA TYR A 39 -5.61 -4.98 7.31
C TYR A 39 -5.46 -6.43 6.88
N ASP A 40 -4.20 -6.88 6.78
CA ASP A 40 -3.87 -8.30 6.85
C ASP A 40 -3.36 -8.63 8.25
N ASP A 41 -3.59 -9.85 8.69
CA ASP A 41 -3.05 -10.39 9.93
C ASP A 41 -2.02 -11.48 9.61
N VAL A 42 -0.80 -11.34 10.15
CA VAL A 42 0.30 -12.28 9.98
C VAL A 42 0.64 -12.88 11.33
N THR A 43 0.49 -14.19 11.46
CA THR A 43 0.82 -14.95 12.68
C THR A 43 2.08 -15.76 12.47
N ALA A 44 3.09 -15.54 13.29
CA ALA A 44 4.27 -16.37 13.37
C ALA A 44 4.12 -17.42 14.49
N LEU A 45 4.32 -18.69 14.13
CA LEU A 45 4.27 -19.83 15.03
C LEU A 45 5.63 -20.54 15.05
N PRO A 46 6.01 -21.21 16.16
CA PRO A 46 7.15 -22.11 16.16
C PRO A 46 7.00 -23.20 15.08
N GLY A 47 8.09 -23.55 14.40
CA GLY A 47 8.12 -24.60 13.38
C GLY A 47 9.52 -25.18 13.23
N ASP A 48 9.61 -26.39 12.69
CA ASP A 48 10.92 -27.05 12.44
C ASP A 48 11.60 -26.52 11.17
N HIS A 49 10.79 -26.02 10.24
CA HIS A 49 11.21 -25.43 8.96
C HIS A 49 10.42 -24.16 8.69
N LEU A 50 10.97 -23.31 7.81
CA LEU A 50 10.27 -22.11 7.37
C LEU A 50 9.18 -22.50 6.35
N THR A 51 7.92 -22.23 6.71
CA THR A 51 6.74 -22.51 5.87
C THR A 51 5.75 -21.36 5.94
N VAL A 52 4.84 -21.27 4.95
CA VAL A 52 3.76 -20.28 4.92
C VAL A 52 2.44 -20.96 4.57
N SER A 53 1.37 -20.50 5.20
CA SER A 53 -0.01 -20.79 4.80
C SER A 53 -0.76 -19.47 4.65
N VAL A 54 -1.67 -19.41 3.70
CA VAL A 54 -2.45 -18.20 3.39
C VAL A 54 -3.91 -18.57 3.34
N GLU A 55 -4.76 -17.73 3.92
CA GLU A 55 -6.21 -17.82 3.82
C GLU A 55 -6.83 -16.44 3.59
N GLY A 56 -8.10 -16.38 3.20
CA GLY A 56 -8.83 -15.15 2.93
C GLY A 56 -9.01 -14.85 1.44
N GLU A 57 -9.08 -13.57 1.08
CA GLU A 57 -9.39 -13.15 -0.28
C GLU A 57 -8.18 -13.29 -1.22
N GLY A 58 -8.41 -13.83 -2.43
CA GLY A 58 -7.40 -13.89 -3.50
C GLY A 58 -6.24 -14.84 -3.24
N VAL A 59 -6.39 -15.82 -2.33
CA VAL A 59 -5.31 -16.76 -1.93
C VAL A 59 -4.66 -17.49 -3.10
N ASP A 60 -5.41 -17.80 -4.15
CA ASP A 60 -4.91 -18.49 -5.36
C ASP A 60 -3.87 -17.66 -6.13
N GLN A 61 -3.80 -16.36 -5.87
CA GLN A 61 -2.85 -15.44 -6.49
C GLN A 61 -1.62 -15.17 -5.61
N VAL A 62 -1.62 -15.64 -4.35
CA VAL A 62 -0.50 -15.45 -3.42
C VAL A 62 0.49 -16.61 -3.57
N PRO A 63 1.77 -16.35 -3.91
CA PRO A 63 2.76 -17.41 -3.98
C PRO A 63 2.89 -18.15 -2.64
N ALA A 64 2.90 -19.47 -2.66
CA ALA A 64 3.17 -20.30 -1.49
C ALA A 64 4.64 -20.81 -1.46
N ASP A 65 5.46 -20.36 -2.38
CA ASP A 65 6.87 -20.74 -2.55
C ASP A 65 7.84 -19.65 -2.04
N SER A 66 9.13 -19.81 -2.34
CA SER A 66 10.20 -18.90 -1.90
C SER A 66 10.09 -17.46 -2.43
N SER A 67 9.19 -17.18 -3.36
CA SER A 67 8.92 -15.84 -3.88
C SER A 67 7.92 -15.05 -3.00
N ASN A 68 7.25 -15.71 -2.04
CA ASN A 68 6.39 -15.05 -1.07
C ASN A 68 7.20 -14.07 -0.21
N LEU A 69 6.79 -12.80 -0.19
CA LEU A 69 7.55 -11.74 0.48
C LEU A 69 7.62 -11.93 2.01
N ALA A 70 6.66 -12.62 2.64
CA ALA A 70 6.76 -12.97 4.06
C ALA A 70 7.87 -14.01 4.32
N LEU A 71 8.08 -14.97 3.40
CA LEU A 71 9.22 -15.89 3.47
C LEU A 71 10.55 -15.20 3.19
N VAL A 72 10.56 -14.22 2.29
CA VAL A 72 11.75 -13.37 2.04
C VAL A 72 12.09 -12.57 3.31
N ALA A 73 11.09 -11.97 3.95
CA ALA A 73 11.26 -11.24 5.22
C ALA A 73 11.85 -12.12 6.32
N ALA A 74 11.36 -13.36 6.44
CA ALA A 74 11.89 -14.32 7.40
C ALA A 74 13.38 -14.65 7.18
N LYS A 75 13.78 -14.82 5.91
CA LYS A 75 15.19 -15.08 5.57
C LYS A 75 16.07 -13.87 5.83
N VAL A 76 15.65 -12.67 5.43
CA VAL A 76 16.39 -11.42 5.67
C VAL A 76 16.63 -11.21 7.18
N LEU A 77 15.59 -11.43 8.00
CA LEU A 77 15.75 -11.32 9.45
C LEU A 77 16.64 -12.40 10.02
N ALA A 78 16.49 -13.66 9.61
CA ALA A 78 17.32 -14.77 10.09
C ALA A 78 18.79 -14.59 9.72
N ASP A 79 19.09 -14.13 8.51
CA ASP A 79 20.45 -13.81 8.07
C ASP A 79 21.06 -12.69 8.91
N HIS A 80 20.28 -11.63 9.22
CA HIS A 80 20.72 -10.55 10.10
C HIS A 80 21.04 -11.05 11.52
N LEU A 81 20.23 -11.98 12.05
CA LEU A 81 20.42 -12.55 13.38
C LEU A 81 21.46 -13.68 13.43
N GLY A 82 21.89 -14.20 12.28
CA GLY A 82 22.81 -15.36 12.20
C GLY A 82 22.17 -16.67 12.67
N ILE A 83 20.86 -16.87 12.45
CA ILE A 83 20.11 -18.05 12.87
C ILE A 83 19.48 -18.78 11.68
N GLU A 84 19.10 -20.04 11.86
CA GLU A 84 18.28 -20.78 10.91
C GLU A 84 16.82 -20.28 10.97
N PRO A 85 16.19 -19.98 9.81
CA PRO A 85 14.81 -19.51 9.78
C PRO A 85 13.83 -20.66 10.04
N ARG A 86 13.43 -20.84 11.28
CA ARG A 86 12.49 -21.89 11.74
C ARG A 86 11.21 -21.24 12.26
N ALA A 87 10.15 -21.29 11.46
CA ALA A 87 8.83 -20.79 11.82
C ALA A 87 7.77 -21.28 10.82
N HIS A 88 6.52 -21.29 11.24
CA HIS A 88 5.38 -21.31 10.34
C HIS A 88 4.71 -19.93 10.34
N LEU A 89 4.56 -19.34 9.18
CA LEU A 89 3.82 -18.10 8.98
C LEU A 89 2.40 -18.42 8.51
N HIS A 90 1.40 -17.87 9.18
CA HIS A 90 0.01 -17.94 8.74
C HIS A 90 -0.47 -16.52 8.41
N ILE A 91 -0.94 -16.31 7.19
CA ILE A 91 -1.38 -15.01 6.68
C ILE A 91 -2.88 -15.06 6.43
N HIS A 92 -3.63 -14.18 7.11
CA HIS A 92 -5.04 -13.95 6.82
C HIS A 92 -5.18 -12.68 5.99
N LYS A 93 -5.58 -12.86 4.69
CA LYS A 93 -5.69 -11.78 3.71
C LYS A 93 -7.06 -11.13 3.72
N SER A 94 -7.09 -9.81 3.90
CA SER A 94 -8.24 -8.95 3.67
C SER A 94 -7.89 -7.75 2.77
N ILE A 95 -6.58 -7.49 2.55
CA ILE A 95 -6.13 -6.55 1.53
C ILE A 95 -6.14 -7.28 0.20
N PRO A 96 -6.92 -6.83 -0.80
CA PRO A 96 -7.00 -7.50 -2.10
C PRO A 96 -5.65 -7.60 -2.79
N VAL A 97 -5.39 -8.77 -3.41
CA VAL A 97 -4.12 -9.06 -4.09
C VAL A 97 -4.04 -8.28 -5.40
N ALA A 98 -2.84 -7.83 -5.78
CA ALA A 98 -2.56 -7.07 -7.00
C ALA A 98 -3.40 -5.79 -7.18
N ALA A 99 -3.87 -5.21 -6.09
CA ALA A 99 -4.78 -4.06 -6.06
C ALA A 99 -4.09 -2.68 -5.97
N GLY A 100 -2.76 -2.58 -6.06
CA GLY A 100 -2.04 -1.29 -5.88
C GLY A 100 -2.01 -0.78 -4.43
N LEU A 101 -2.45 -1.59 -3.45
CA LEU A 101 -2.49 -1.29 -2.01
C LEU A 101 -1.34 -1.90 -1.20
N ALA A 102 -0.35 -2.49 -1.87
CA ALA A 102 0.84 -3.11 -1.31
C ALA A 102 0.58 -4.25 -0.30
N GLY A 103 -0.45 -5.11 -0.53
CA GLY A 103 -0.78 -6.22 0.36
C GLY A 103 0.38 -7.18 0.62
N GLY A 104 1.15 -7.58 -0.41
CA GLY A 104 2.33 -8.41 -0.22
C GLY A 104 3.45 -7.75 0.61
N SER A 105 3.61 -6.42 0.50
CA SER A 105 4.53 -5.66 1.34
C SER A 105 4.02 -5.56 2.79
N ALA A 106 2.70 -5.48 2.98
CA ALA A 106 2.10 -5.56 4.31
C ALA A 106 2.38 -6.93 4.95
N ASP A 107 2.19 -8.03 4.20
CA ASP A 107 2.52 -9.38 4.68
C ASP A 107 3.98 -9.51 5.10
N ALA A 108 4.91 -8.98 4.31
CA ALA A 108 6.34 -8.97 4.62
C ALA A 108 6.66 -8.19 5.88
N ALA A 109 6.07 -6.99 6.03
CA ALA A 109 6.23 -6.17 7.24
C ALA A 109 5.67 -6.86 8.49
N GLY A 110 4.50 -7.49 8.34
CA GLY A 110 3.88 -8.30 9.38
C GLY A 110 4.75 -9.47 9.80
N ALA A 111 5.29 -10.22 8.83
CA ALA A 111 6.18 -11.34 9.08
C ALA A 111 7.47 -10.88 9.78
N LEU A 112 8.08 -9.77 9.32
CA LEU A 112 9.29 -9.22 9.91
C LEU A 112 9.09 -8.90 11.39
N LEU A 113 8.00 -8.20 11.74
CA LEU A 113 7.71 -7.84 13.13
C LEU A 113 7.28 -9.05 13.97
N ALA A 114 6.47 -9.96 13.41
CA ALA A 114 6.01 -11.15 14.13
C ALA A 114 7.18 -12.09 14.47
N LEU A 115 8.11 -12.28 13.54
CA LEU A 115 9.29 -13.11 13.73
C LEU A 115 10.32 -12.46 14.64
N ASP A 116 10.49 -11.14 14.60
CA ASP A 116 11.33 -10.40 15.56
C ASP A 116 10.89 -10.70 17.00
N ARG A 117 9.58 -10.77 17.26
CA ARG A 117 9.00 -11.12 18.56
C ARG A 117 9.08 -12.63 18.86
N LEU A 118 8.77 -13.47 17.87
CA LEU A 118 8.82 -14.94 18.04
C LEU A 118 10.23 -15.42 18.35
N TRP A 119 11.25 -14.86 17.68
CA TRP A 119 12.65 -15.22 17.87
C TRP A 119 13.34 -14.44 19.01
N ASP A 120 12.58 -13.65 19.77
CA ASP A 120 13.03 -12.87 20.94
C ASP A 120 14.20 -11.90 20.62
N ALA A 121 14.23 -11.36 19.38
CA ALA A 121 15.29 -10.48 18.94
C ALA A 121 15.09 -9.04 19.42
N HIS A 122 13.85 -8.55 19.43
CA HIS A 122 13.46 -7.21 19.92
C HIS A 122 14.32 -6.08 19.32
N LEU A 123 14.52 -6.13 18.01
CA LEU A 123 15.32 -5.15 17.29
C LEU A 123 14.72 -3.74 17.39
N ASP A 124 15.57 -2.73 17.35
CA ASP A 124 15.14 -1.35 17.25
C ASP A 124 14.37 -1.13 15.95
N ARG A 125 13.37 -0.24 16.01
CA ARG A 125 12.50 0.05 14.87
C ARG A 125 13.27 0.48 13.61
N GLU A 126 14.34 1.24 13.76
CA GLU A 126 15.19 1.69 12.67
C GLU A 126 15.84 0.49 11.95
N VAL A 127 16.32 -0.49 12.68
CA VAL A 127 16.88 -1.74 12.12
C VAL A 127 15.82 -2.51 11.34
N LEU A 128 14.61 -2.66 11.90
CA LEU A 128 13.50 -3.32 11.19
C LEU A 128 13.12 -2.58 9.89
N VAL A 129 13.13 -1.25 9.88
CA VAL A 129 12.87 -0.42 8.68
C VAL A 129 13.98 -0.63 7.63
N ASP A 130 15.25 -0.70 8.05
CA ASP A 130 16.38 -0.94 7.14
C ASP A 130 16.33 -2.36 6.53
N LEU A 131 15.93 -3.36 7.30
CA LEU A 131 15.69 -4.72 6.81
C LEU A 131 14.50 -4.75 5.85
N ALA A 132 13.42 -4.05 6.18
CA ALA A 132 12.24 -3.94 5.32
C ALA A 132 12.56 -3.33 3.94
N ALA A 133 13.45 -2.33 3.89
CA ALA A 133 13.87 -1.70 2.63
C ALA A 133 14.64 -2.65 1.69
N GLN A 134 15.25 -3.72 2.22
CA GLN A 134 15.90 -4.76 1.43
C GLN A 134 14.91 -5.72 0.78
N ILE A 135 13.68 -5.84 1.33
CA ILE A 135 12.63 -6.73 0.85
C ILE A 135 11.82 -6.07 -0.26
N GLY A 136 11.46 -4.80 -0.09
CA GLY A 136 10.68 -4.07 -1.08
C GLY A 136 10.43 -2.62 -0.69
N SER A 137 10.12 -1.77 -1.67
CA SER A 137 10.01 -0.31 -1.47
C SER A 137 8.86 0.09 -0.53
N ASP A 138 7.74 -0.63 -0.55
CA ASP A 138 6.57 -0.31 0.28
C ASP A 138 6.60 -0.99 1.67
N VAL A 139 7.53 -1.96 1.89
CA VAL A 139 7.60 -2.71 3.16
C VAL A 139 7.94 -1.80 4.36
N PRO A 140 8.89 -0.85 4.24
CA PRO A 140 9.16 0.10 5.32
C PRO A 140 7.93 0.89 5.75
N PHE A 141 7.11 1.33 4.77
CA PHE A 141 5.91 2.09 5.08
C PHE A 141 4.87 1.27 5.85
N ALA A 142 4.68 0.01 5.50
CA ALA A 142 3.76 -0.88 6.22
C ALA A 142 4.15 -1.03 7.71
N LEU A 143 5.45 -0.99 8.04
CA LEU A 143 5.91 -0.91 9.43
C LEU A 143 5.58 0.45 10.05
N VAL A 144 5.91 1.57 9.36
CA VAL A 144 5.80 2.93 9.91
C VAL A 144 4.34 3.38 10.04
N GLY A 145 3.55 3.20 9.00
CA GLY A 145 2.15 3.61 8.95
C GLY A 145 1.93 5.12 9.05
N ASN A 146 0.75 5.49 9.50
CA ASN A 146 0.27 6.87 9.57
C ASN A 146 0.35 7.58 8.19
N THR A 147 0.96 8.77 8.12
CA THR A 147 1.23 9.49 6.88
C THR A 147 2.72 9.75 6.78
N ALA A 148 3.34 9.42 5.67
CA ALA A 148 4.78 9.62 5.45
C ALA A 148 5.09 10.05 4.03
N LEU A 149 6.09 10.91 3.88
CA LEU A 149 6.77 11.22 2.63
C LEU A 149 7.75 10.10 2.31
N GLY A 150 7.65 9.53 1.13
CA GLY A 150 8.59 8.55 0.58
C GLY A 150 9.39 9.15 -0.57
N LEU A 151 10.70 9.00 -0.54
CA LEU A 151 11.66 9.41 -1.58
C LEU A 151 12.46 8.20 -2.07
N GLY A 152 13.26 8.38 -3.13
CA GLY A 152 13.99 7.31 -3.77
C GLY A 152 13.06 6.45 -4.62
N ARG A 153 12.88 5.18 -4.28
CA ARG A 153 11.84 4.29 -4.84
C ARG A 153 10.58 4.27 -3.97
N GLY A 154 10.49 5.16 -2.96
CA GLY A 154 9.46 5.22 -1.93
C GLY A 154 9.92 4.69 -0.56
N GLU A 155 11.09 4.08 -0.47
CA GLU A 155 11.63 3.43 0.74
C GLU A 155 12.20 4.41 1.77
N LYS A 156 12.63 5.61 1.36
CA LYS A 156 13.19 6.63 2.26
C LYS A 156 12.08 7.44 2.89
N LEU A 157 11.67 7.05 4.07
CA LEU A 157 10.49 7.59 4.73
C LEU A 157 10.81 8.74 5.67
N THR A 158 9.98 9.77 5.61
CA THR A 158 9.94 10.87 6.59
C THR A 158 8.49 11.03 7.06
N PRO A 159 8.21 10.92 8.37
CA PRO A 159 6.87 11.15 8.89
C PRO A 159 6.33 12.53 8.53
N VAL A 160 5.06 12.59 8.13
CA VAL A 160 4.35 13.83 7.81
C VAL A 160 3.28 14.10 8.86
N LEU A 161 3.24 15.35 9.33
CA LEU A 161 2.18 15.79 10.21
C LEU A 161 0.87 15.87 9.42
N ALA A 162 -0.02 14.93 9.66
CA ALA A 162 -1.39 14.91 9.14
C ALA A 162 -2.38 15.07 10.31
N ARG A 163 -3.37 15.91 10.12
CA ARG A 163 -4.50 16.09 11.04
C ARG A 163 -5.75 15.50 10.41
N GLY A 164 -6.75 15.23 11.24
CA GLY A 164 -8.05 14.69 10.80
C GLY A 164 -8.04 13.19 10.59
N HIS A 165 -9.22 12.69 10.30
CA HIS A 165 -9.48 11.32 9.84
C HIS A 165 -10.19 11.42 8.50
N PHE A 166 -9.78 10.60 7.54
CA PHE A 166 -10.27 10.63 6.18
C PHE A 166 -11.01 9.33 5.89
N HIS A 167 -12.20 9.44 5.29
CA HIS A 167 -13.02 8.31 4.88
C HIS A 167 -12.75 7.99 3.42
N TRP A 168 -12.32 6.77 3.18
CA TRP A 168 -11.96 6.30 1.85
C TRP A 168 -12.91 5.19 1.39
N VAL A 169 -13.22 5.20 0.11
CA VAL A 169 -13.89 4.10 -0.57
C VAL A 169 -12.95 3.58 -1.65
N PHE A 170 -12.76 2.28 -1.70
CA PHE A 170 -11.91 1.60 -2.67
C PHE A 170 -12.77 0.77 -3.60
N ALA A 171 -12.67 1.00 -4.91
CA ALA A 171 -13.28 0.18 -5.94
C ALA A 171 -12.22 -0.72 -6.56
N PHE A 172 -12.40 -2.03 -6.41
CA PHE A 172 -11.45 -3.03 -6.89
C PHE A 172 -11.84 -3.55 -8.27
N SER A 173 -10.85 -3.82 -9.10
CA SER A 173 -11.03 -4.45 -10.40
C SER A 173 -10.84 -5.97 -10.29
N ALA A 174 -11.58 -6.74 -11.08
CA ALA A 174 -11.43 -8.19 -11.17
C ALA A 174 -10.07 -8.62 -11.78
N GLU A 175 -9.51 -7.78 -12.64
CA GLU A 175 -8.24 -8.04 -13.33
C GLU A 175 -7.16 -7.14 -12.79
N GLY A 176 -5.99 -7.70 -12.50
CA GLY A 176 -4.81 -6.95 -12.07
C GLY A 176 -4.24 -6.07 -13.18
N LEU A 177 -3.34 -5.18 -12.80
CA LEU A 177 -2.54 -4.37 -13.71
C LEU A 177 -1.07 -4.48 -13.27
N ALA A 178 -0.21 -4.96 -14.19
CA ALA A 178 1.20 -5.17 -13.85
C ALA A 178 1.93 -3.83 -13.71
N THR A 179 2.53 -3.59 -12.55
CA THR A 179 3.25 -2.35 -12.26
C THR A 179 4.31 -1.99 -13.32
N PRO A 180 5.14 -2.94 -13.83
CA PRO A 180 6.11 -2.63 -14.88
C PRO A 180 5.46 -2.10 -16.16
N ASP A 181 4.29 -2.64 -16.55
CA ASP A 181 3.59 -2.20 -17.77
C ASP A 181 3.09 -0.76 -17.63
N VAL A 182 2.64 -0.37 -16.43
CA VAL A 182 2.17 1.00 -16.16
C VAL A 182 3.31 2.00 -16.21
N TYR A 183 4.48 1.65 -15.69
CA TYR A 183 5.67 2.50 -15.79
C TYR A 183 6.15 2.62 -17.24
N ALA A 184 6.21 1.51 -17.99
CA ALA A 184 6.56 1.51 -19.41
C ALA A 184 5.58 2.38 -20.22
N GLU A 185 4.28 2.33 -19.93
CA GLU A 185 3.29 3.18 -20.57
C GLU A 185 3.45 4.65 -20.19
N LEU A 186 3.78 4.94 -18.92
CA LEU A 186 4.09 6.31 -18.48
C LEU A 186 5.26 6.87 -19.28
N ASP A 187 6.37 6.10 -19.43
CA ASP A 187 7.55 6.52 -20.19
C ASP A 187 7.21 6.76 -21.67
N ARG A 188 6.39 5.88 -22.24
CA ARG A 188 5.87 6.07 -23.61
C ARG A 188 5.09 7.36 -23.74
N LEU A 189 4.20 7.67 -22.79
CA LEU A 189 3.38 8.89 -22.80
C LEU A 189 4.20 10.18 -22.59
N ARG A 190 5.35 10.06 -21.91
CA ARG A 190 6.26 11.18 -21.61
C ARG A 190 7.46 11.27 -22.55
N ALA A 191 7.52 10.44 -23.59
CA ALA A 191 8.64 10.39 -24.51
C ALA A 191 9.00 11.80 -25.06
N GLY A 192 10.28 12.15 -24.93
CA GLY A 192 10.78 13.47 -25.38
C GLY A 192 10.56 14.62 -24.40
N SER A 193 9.93 14.39 -23.25
CA SER A 193 9.75 15.40 -22.20
C SER A 193 10.99 15.48 -21.30
N VAL A 194 11.34 16.69 -20.85
CA VAL A 194 12.33 16.90 -19.79
C VAL A 194 11.59 16.87 -18.47
N LEU A 195 11.88 15.88 -17.63
CA LEU A 195 11.22 15.71 -16.33
C LEU A 195 12.04 16.44 -15.24
N PRO A 196 11.38 17.25 -14.40
CA PRO A 196 12.04 17.82 -13.22
C PRO A 196 12.30 16.72 -12.16
N GLU A 197 13.12 17.02 -11.17
CA GLU A 197 13.27 16.21 -9.99
C GLU A 197 11.90 16.06 -9.28
N PRO A 198 11.46 14.83 -8.94
CA PRO A 198 10.14 14.61 -8.33
C PRO A 198 10.05 15.29 -6.96
N ARG A 199 8.97 16.00 -6.74
CA ARG A 199 8.67 16.69 -5.46
C ARG A 199 7.18 16.66 -5.20
N VAL A 200 6.82 16.43 -3.94
CA VAL A 200 5.42 16.55 -3.51
C VAL A 200 5.01 18.02 -3.47
N SER A 201 3.74 18.28 -3.70
CA SER A 201 3.19 19.63 -3.76
C SER A 201 3.06 20.27 -2.38
N ASP A 202 3.31 21.57 -2.29
CA ASP A 202 3.03 22.36 -1.07
C ASP A 202 1.53 22.36 -0.74
N GLY A 203 0.68 22.22 -1.77
CA GLY A 203 -0.77 22.11 -1.63
C GLY A 203 -1.16 20.89 -0.78
N LEU A 204 -0.62 19.72 -1.11
CA LEU A 204 -0.88 18.50 -0.35
C LEU A 204 -0.38 18.61 1.10
N MET A 205 0.84 19.11 1.29
CA MET A 205 1.43 19.28 2.63
C MET A 205 0.63 20.28 3.47
N SER A 206 0.03 21.29 2.84
CA SER A 206 -0.85 22.25 3.51
C SER A 206 -2.19 21.62 3.86
N ALA A 207 -2.83 20.88 2.93
CA ALA A 207 -4.10 20.20 3.15
C ALA A 207 -4.02 19.19 4.31
N LEU A 208 -2.94 18.40 4.38
CA LEU A 208 -2.70 17.47 5.48
C LEU A 208 -2.55 18.16 6.84
N ARG A 209 -1.91 19.33 6.88
CA ARG A 209 -1.80 20.12 8.13
C ARG A 209 -3.13 20.72 8.57
N VAL A 210 -3.98 21.12 7.62
CA VAL A 210 -5.33 21.63 7.90
C VAL A 210 -6.24 20.49 8.37
N GLY A 211 -6.17 19.32 7.69
CA GLY A 211 -6.93 18.13 8.06
C GLY A 211 -8.38 18.14 7.58
N GLU A 212 -8.72 18.99 6.60
CA GLU A 212 -10.04 19.01 5.98
C GLU A 212 -10.08 18.14 4.72
N ALA A 213 -11.08 17.25 4.63
CA ALA A 213 -11.21 16.30 3.53
C ALA A 213 -11.38 17.00 2.18
N SER A 214 -12.12 18.10 2.10
CA SER A 214 -12.30 18.90 0.89
C SER A 214 -10.99 19.49 0.36
N ALA A 215 -10.15 20.00 1.27
CA ALA A 215 -8.84 20.51 0.91
C ALA A 215 -7.90 19.38 0.41
N LEU A 216 -7.95 18.21 1.06
CA LEU A 216 -7.16 17.05 0.62
C LEU A 216 -7.64 16.53 -0.72
N GLY A 217 -8.95 16.38 -0.93
CA GLY A 217 -9.53 15.85 -2.17
C GLY A 217 -9.12 16.65 -3.41
N SER A 218 -9.04 17.98 -3.27
CA SER A 218 -8.70 18.88 -4.40
C SER A 218 -7.23 18.81 -4.86
N VAL A 219 -6.36 18.15 -4.08
CA VAL A 219 -4.90 18.09 -4.33
C VAL A 219 -4.35 16.67 -4.49
N LEU A 220 -5.23 15.65 -4.50
CA LEU A 220 -4.83 14.27 -4.81
C LEU A 220 -4.26 14.19 -6.22
N ALA A 221 -3.12 13.52 -6.39
CA ALA A 221 -2.48 13.42 -7.70
C ALA A 221 -1.66 12.12 -7.83
N ASN A 222 -1.73 11.50 -9.00
CA ASN A 222 -0.93 10.32 -9.31
C ASN A 222 -0.47 10.36 -10.78
N ASP A 223 0.81 10.51 -10.98
CA ASP A 223 1.42 10.52 -12.31
C ASP A 223 1.15 9.24 -13.11
N LEU A 224 1.01 8.11 -12.45
CA LEU A 224 0.71 6.82 -13.08
C LEU A 224 -0.75 6.70 -13.53
N GLN A 225 -1.67 7.55 -13.04
CA GLN A 225 -3.11 7.41 -13.34
C GLN A 225 -3.40 7.47 -14.84
N ARG A 226 -2.76 8.37 -15.58
CA ARG A 226 -2.97 8.46 -17.05
C ARG A 226 -2.49 7.20 -17.77
N ALA A 227 -1.38 6.61 -17.31
CA ALA A 227 -0.87 5.37 -17.87
C ALA A 227 -1.78 4.19 -17.52
N ALA A 228 -2.23 4.09 -16.28
CA ALA A 228 -3.18 3.07 -15.85
C ALA A 228 -4.48 3.12 -16.65
N VAL A 229 -5.06 4.32 -16.82
CA VAL A 229 -6.28 4.53 -17.63
C VAL A 229 -6.03 4.26 -19.14
N SER A 230 -4.85 4.56 -19.67
CA SER A 230 -4.49 4.23 -21.04
C SER A 230 -4.50 2.72 -21.29
N LEU A 231 -3.98 1.94 -20.34
CA LEU A 231 -3.96 0.46 -20.40
C LEU A 231 -5.32 -0.15 -20.04
N ARG A 232 -6.08 0.50 -19.17
CA ARG A 232 -7.37 0.05 -18.65
C ARG A 232 -8.39 1.20 -18.69
N PRO A 233 -9.04 1.45 -19.84
CA PRO A 233 -10.00 2.55 -20.00
C PRO A 233 -11.23 2.46 -19.08
N ASP A 234 -11.59 1.27 -18.61
CA ASP A 234 -12.66 1.03 -17.65
C ASP A 234 -12.43 1.74 -16.30
N LEU A 235 -11.17 2.01 -15.94
CA LEU A 235 -10.85 2.77 -14.73
C LEU A 235 -11.37 4.21 -14.80
N ALA A 236 -11.42 4.83 -16.01
CA ALA A 236 -12.02 6.14 -16.16
C ALA A 236 -13.51 6.13 -15.79
N MET A 237 -14.24 5.10 -16.23
CA MET A 237 -15.67 4.97 -15.91
C MET A 237 -15.88 4.82 -14.40
N THR A 238 -15.00 4.09 -13.73
CA THR A 238 -15.06 3.92 -12.26
C THR A 238 -14.79 5.24 -11.54
N LEU A 239 -13.79 6.03 -12.00
CA LEU A 239 -13.49 7.35 -11.45
C LEU A 239 -14.65 8.33 -11.64
N ASP A 240 -15.27 8.34 -12.83
CA ASP A 240 -16.42 9.20 -13.16
C ASP A 240 -17.61 8.92 -12.23
N VAL A 241 -17.91 7.65 -11.91
CA VAL A 241 -18.97 7.29 -10.95
C VAL A 241 -18.74 7.95 -9.60
N GLY A 242 -17.50 7.91 -9.05
CA GLY A 242 -17.22 8.54 -7.76
C GLY A 242 -17.43 10.05 -7.79
N ASP A 243 -17.01 10.72 -8.87
CA ASP A 243 -17.20 12.16 -9.07
C ASP A 243 -18.70 12.51 -9.16
N GLU A 244 -19.50 11.76 -9.93
CA GLU A 244 -20.95 11.95 -10.07
C GLU A 244 -21.69 11.82 -8.74
N TYR A 245 -21.22 10.95 -7.84
CA TYR A 245 -21.79 10.77 -6.50
C TYR A 245 -21.11 11.61 -5.42
N GLY A 246 -20.34 12.61 -5.84
CA GLY A 246 -19.85 13.70 -5.00
C GLY A 246 -18.67 13.34 -4.12
N ALA A 247 -17.86 12.35 -4.48
CA ALA A 247 -16.56 12.14 -3.84
C ALA A 247 -15.75 13.45 -3.87
N LEU A 248 -15.07 13.78 -2.78
CA LEU A 248 -14.27 15.01 -2.67
C LEU A 248 -12.99 14.96 -3.50
N GLY A 249 -12.59 13.77 -3.90
CA GLY A 249 -11.48 13.50 -4.80
C GLY A 249 -11.43 12.03 -5.15
N ALA A 250 -10.93 11.72 -6.34
CA ALA A 250 -10.81 10.37 -6.87
C ALA A 250 -9.40 10.16 -7.45
N ILE A 251 -8.80 9.00 -7.20
CA ILE A 251 -7.43 8.70 -7.63
C ILE A 251 -7.26 7.19 -7.86
N VAL A 252 -6.45 6.82 -8.85
CA VAL A 252 -5.94 5.45 -8.96
C VAL A 252 -4.86 5.25 -7.89
N SER A 253 -4.91 4.17 -7.13
CA SER A 253 -3.93 3.85 -6.09
C SER A 253 -2.66 3.26 -6.68
N GLY A 254 -1.53 3.96 -6.56
CA GLY A 254 -0.24 3.52 -7.10
C GLY A 254 -0.31 3.26 -8.62
N SER A 255 0.12 2.09 -9.07
CA SER A 255 -0.04 1.66 -10.47
C SER A 255 -1.45 1.16 -10.81
N GLY A 256 -2.35 1.13 -9.85
CA GLY A 256 -3.70 0.60 -10.01
C GLY A 256 -3.75 -0.94 -9.87
N PRO A 257 -4.88 -1.56 -10.26
CA PRO A 257 -6.06 -0.95 -10.89
C PRO A 257 -7.10 -0.38 -9.91
N THR A 258 -6.87 -0.39 -8.60
CA THR A 258 -7.83 0.11 -7.61
C THR A 258 -8.02 1.62 -7.77
N CYS A 259 -9.28 2.06 -7.80
CA CYS A 259 -9.65 3.46 -7.65
C CYS A 259 -10.01 3.74 -6.18
N ALA A 260 -9.48 4.83 -5.65
CA ALA A 260 -9.74 5.30 -4.29
C ALA A 260 -10.48 6.63 -4.33
N PHE A 261 -11.50 6.77 -3.50
CA PHE A 261 -12.37 7.93 -3.43
C PHE A 261 -12.37 8.49 -2.02
N LEU A 262 -12.16 9.78 -1.90
CA LEU A 262 -12.22 10.48 -0.62
C LEU A 262 -13.64 10.98 -0.39
N ALA A 263 -14.23 10.57 0.73
CA ALA A 263 -15.52 11.05 1.18
C ALA A 263 -15.35 12.09 2.31
N ARG A 264 -16.35 12.94 2.47
CA ARG A 264 -16.41 13.95 3.53
C ARG A 264 -16.54 13.33 4.92
N ASP A 265 -17.34 12.27 5.00
CA ASP A 265 -17.71 11.56 6.23
C ASP A 265 -18.12 10.12 5.91
N GLU A 266 -18.48 9.35 6.94
CA GLU A 266 -18.88 7.95 6.80
C GLU A 266 -20.20 7.80 6.02
N GLU A 267 -21.15 8.72 6.15
CA GLU A 267 -22.43 8.68 5.43
C GLU A 267 -22.20 8.82 3.92
N GLN A 268 -21.41 9.81 3.50
CA GLN A 268 -21.07 9.96 2.09
C GLN A 268 -20.21 8.80 1.57
N ALA A 269 -19.31 8.24 2.39
CA ALA A 269 -18.55 7.05 2.00
C ALA A 269 -19.49 5.86 1.68
N LEU A 270 -20.56 5.69 2.46
CA LEU A 270 -21.57 4.67 2.20
C LEU A 270 -22.32 4.94 0.87
N ASP A 271 -22.73 6.18 0.61
CA ASP A 271 -23.41 6.57 -0.62
C ASP A 271 -22.54 6.29 -1.86
N VAL A 272 -21.28 6.68 -1.81
CA VAL A 272 -20.30 6.41 -2.88
C VAL A 272 -20.09 4.91 -3.06
N ALA A 273 -19.98 4.14 -1.98
CA ALA A 273 -19.81 2.70 -2.03
C ALA A 273 -21.01 1.99 -2.67
N VAL A 274 -22.23 2.40 -2.32
CA VAL A 274 -23.47 1.89 -2.93
C VAL A 274 -23.52 2.22 -4.43
N ALA A 275 -23.19 3.44 -4.81
CA ALA A 275 -23.17 3.85 -6.21
C ALA A 275 -22.15 3.05 -7.04
N LEU A 276 -20.94 2.90 -6.56
CA LEU A 276 -19.89 2.10 -7.20
C LEU A 276 -20.31 0.63 -7.34
N THR A 277 -20.91 0.06 -6.29
CA THR A 277 -21.42 -1.31 -6.34
C THR A 277 -22.54 -1.48 -7.38
N ALA A 278 -23.45 -0.50 -7.45
CA ALA A 278 -24.58 -0.52 -8.39
C ALA A 278 -24.16 -0.25 -9.84
N SER A 279 -23.06 0.49 -10.07
CA SER A 279 -22.59 0.84 -11.41
C SER A 279 -22.09 -0.35 -12.22
N GLY A 280 -21.60 -1.40 -11.55
CA GLY A 280 -20.98 -2.56 -12.20
C GLY A 280 -19.62 -2.25 -12.85
N THR A 281 -19.01 -1.09 -12.57
CA THR A 281 -17.70 -0.69 -13.11
C THR A 281 -16.52 -1.29 -12.33
N CYS A 282 -16.78 -1.92 -11.19
CA CYS A 282 -15.79 -2.58 -10.34
C CYS A 282 -16.29 -3.96 -9.86
N SER A 283 -15.38 -4.80 -9.40
CA SER A 283 -15.71 -6.16 -8.92
C SER A 283 -16.19 -6.19 -7.47
N SER A 284 -15.64 -5.32 -6.65
CA SER A 284 -16.01 -5.18 -5.23
C SER A 284 -15.63 -3.79 -4.71
N VAL A 285 -16.21 -3.44 -3.56
CA VAL A 285 -16.00 -2.14 -2.91
C VAL A 285 -15.73 -2.37 -1.43
N SER A 286 -14.77 -1.64 -0.88
CA SER A 286 -14.53 -1.60 0.57
C SER A 286 -14.35 -0.18 1.05
N SER A 287 -14.76 0.10 2.28
CA SER A 287 -14.53 1.39 2.94
C SER A 287 -13.42 1.26 3.98
N ALA A 288 -12.64 2.31 4.15
CA ALA A 288 -11.61 2.39 5.17
C ALA A 288 -11.44 3.81 5.69
N VAL A 289 -10.76 3.94 6.82
CA VAL A 289 -10.36 5.23 7.37
C VAL A 289 -8.85 5.33 7.44
N GLY A 290 -8.33 6.55 7.35
CA GLY A 290 -6.90 6.85 7.48
C GLY A 290 -6.69 8.26 8.07
N PRO A 291 -5.48 8.55 8.60
CA PRO A 291 -4.37 7.62 8.78
C PRO A 291 -4.56 6.64 9.95
N VAL A 292 -3.93 5.47 9.85
CA VAL A 292 -3.86 4.48 10.92
C VAL A 292 -2.41 4.09 11.22
N ALA A 293 -2.16 3.55 12.40
CA ALA A 293 -0.82 3.08 12.78
C ALA A 293 -0.33 1.94 11.86
N GLY A 294 0.98 1.83 11.66
CA GLY A 294 1.61 0.74 10.93
C GLY A 294 1.51 -0.61 11.65
N ALA A 295 2.32 -1.57 11.21
CA ALA A 295 2.35 -2.91 11.77
C ALA A 295 2.46 -2.90 13.30
N ARG A 296 1.58 -3.66 13.95
CA ARG A 296 1.52 -3.77 15.41
C ARG A 296 1.16 -5.18 15.84
N VAL A 297 1.78 -5.63 16.92
CA VAL A 297 1.37 -6.87 17.58
C VAL A 297 -0.06 -6.69 18.10
N VAL A 298 -0.91 -7.69 17.85
CA VAL A 298 -2.25 -7.77 18.42
C VAL A 298 -2.28 -8.91 19.40
N ASP A 299 -2.84 -8.67 20.57
CA ASP A 299 -3.01 -9.71 21.59
C ASP A 299 -4.01 -10.74 21.06
N ALA A 300 -3.68 -12.02 21.26
CA ALA A 300 -4.49 -13.16 20.86
C ALA A 300 -5.74 -13.31 21.74
#